data_4c29064fd49c7250eb1f505920694d44
#
_entry.id   4c29064fd49c7250eb1f505920694d44
#
_cell.length_a   1.000
_cell.length_b   1.000
_cell.length_c   1.000
_cell.angle_alpha   90.00
_cell.angle_beta   90.00
_cell.angle_gamma   90.00
#
_symmetry.space_group_name_H-M   'P 1'
#
loop_
_entity.id
_entity.type
_entity.pdbx_description
1 polymer ?
#
loop_
_entity_poly.entity_id
_entity_poly.type
_entity_poly.pdbx_seq_one_letter_code
_entity_poly.pdbx_strand_id
1 'polypeptide(L)'
;MSETNPAAAHGQADDLPLAGVRVLDLSRILAGPWCAQVLGDLGAEVVKVEHPERGDDTRDWGLRTGATNTSYFDAVNRNKTSVGIDLSTPDGLARVKAMARDADVLVENFKTGGADRLGLGYEALSAENPGLIYCSITGYGSGGPEATRPGYDLLVQGEAGLMALNGEAGQPPLKFGVAAVDLFTGQYAAQAVLAALYQRTRTGRGRRVELALFDCGLAITSYYGLEALVQGKDPPRYGNAHPSIVPYGVFEAADGPLVITVGNNAQFRRFCAAVLGRPELADEPRFATNLERSRNRAELLPQIGAELLRHRRADLLAKLRAEGIPAGEVLGLHAALTSERARAAGMVIGAAAEAGEGAGTAEGREAAARYVLAPPYRLDGQRVPVRNLPPPLAK
;
A
#
# COMPACT_ATOMS: atom_id res chain seq x y z
N MET A 1 10.57 29.13 -5.37
CA MET A 1 9.98 28.56 -6.60
C MET A 1 11.13 28.22 -7.51
N SER A 2 11.60 26.98 -7.53
CA SER A 2 12.60 26.53 -8.51
C SER A 2 11.83 25.87 -9.66
N GLU A 3 11.87 26.50 -10.81
CA GLU A 3 11.39 25.93 -12.06
C GLU A 3 12.16 24.64 -12.31
N THR A 4 11.48 23.51 -12.25
CA THR A 4 12.04 22.22 -12.67
C THR A 4 12.21 22.24 -14.18
N ASN A 5 13.45 22.28 -14.63
CA ASN A 5 13.84 22.23 -16.04
C ASN A 5 13.34 20.90 -16.65
N PRO A 6 12.45 20.90 -17.65
CA PRO A 6 11.92 19.67 -18.26
C PRO A 6 13.01 18.81 -18.94
N ALA A 7 14.15 19.37 -19.33
CA ALA A 7 15.29 18.61 -19.86
C ALA A 7 16.01 17.75 -18.81
N ALA A 8 15.95 18.12 -17.53
CA ALA A 8 16.51 17.32 -16.44
C ALA A 8 15.64 16.09 -16.11
N ALA A 9 14.35 16.10 -16.44
CA ALA A 9 13.45 14.97 -16.22
C ALA A 9 13.63 13.84 -17.25
N HIS A 10 14.05 14.15 -18.48
CA HIS A 10 14.29 13.13 -19.51
C HIS A 10 15.57 12.32 -19.24
N GLY A 11 16.68 12.96 -18.83
CA GLY A 11 17.93 12.24 -18.49
C GLY A 11 17.82 11.32 -17.26
N GLN A 12 16.87 11.56 -16.35
CA GLN A 12 16.64 10.70 -15.19
C GLN A 12 15.74 9.48 -15.49
N ALA A 13 14.95 9.52 -16.55
CA ALA A 13 14.03 8.42 -16.89
C ALA A 13 14.77 7.23 -17.50
N ASP A 14 15.81 7.49 -18.29
CA ASP A 14 16.60 6.46 -18.97
C ASP A 14 17.54 5.69 -18.02
N ASP A 15 17.79 6.22 -16.81
CA ASP A 15 18.64 5.60 -15.78
C ASP A 15 17.85 4.81 -14.72
N LEU A 16 16.52 4.69 -14.89
CA LEU A 16 15.70 3.92 -13.96
C LEU A 16 15.82 2.40 -14.24
N PRO A 17 15.73 1.55 -13.20
CA PRO A 17 15.98 0.11 -13.31
C PRO A 17 15.17 -0.64 -14.37
N LEU A 18 13.96 -0.16 -14.69
CA LEU A 18 13.09 -0.75 -15.70
C LEU A 18 12.94 0.12 -16.97
N ALA A 19 13.89 1.03 -17.22
CA ALA A 19 13.89 1.77 -18.48
C ALA A 19 13.88 0.81 -19.68
N GLY A 20 13.01 1.05 -20.66
CA GLY A 20 12.81 0.20 -21.82
C GLY A 20 11.95 -1.05 -21.62
N VAL A 21 11.50 -1.34 -20.38
CA VAL A 21 10.51 -2.40 -20.13
C VAL A 21 9.11 -1.90 -20.43
N ARG A 22 8.36 -2.65 -21.26
CA ARG A 22 6.98 -2.34 -21.66
C ARG A 22 5.98 -3.19 -20.91
N VAL A 23 5.05 -2.54 -20.21
CA VAL A 23 4.00 -3.16 -19.39
C VAL A 23 2.63 -2.88 -20.00
N LEU A 24 1.90 -3.93 -20.31
CA LEU A 24 0.50 -3.88 -20.72
C LEU A 24 -0.39 -4.16 -19.51
N ASP A 25 -1.08 -3.13 -19.02
CA ASP A 25 -1.95 -3.20 -17.84
C ASP A 25 -3.41 -3.35 -18.28
N LEU A 26 -3.94 -4.58 -18.21
CA LEU A 26 -5.35 -4.91 -18.46
C LEU A 26 -6.15 -4.99 -17.15
N SER A 27 -5.50 -4.72 -16.02
CA SER A 27 -6.11 -4.86 -14.71
C SER A 27 -6.96 -3.66 -14.32
N ARG A 28 -7.85 -3.86 -13.34
CA ARG A 28 -8.78 -2.84 -12.83
C ARG A 28 -8.76 -2.79 -11.32
N ILE A 29 -9.31 -1.75 -10.76
CA ILE A 29 -9.55 -1.49 -9.35
C ILE A 29 -8.26 -1.16 -8.60
N LEU A 30 -7.60 -2.12 -7.89
CA LEU A 30 -6.51 -1.78 -7.00
C LEU A 30 -5.27 -2.69 -7.15
N ALA A 31 -5.36 -3.98 -6.88
CA ALA A 31 -4.18 -4.85 -6.76
C ALA A 31 -3.33 -4.90 -8.03
N GLY A 32 -3.95 -5.15 -9.20
CA GLY A 32 -3.25 -5.13 -10.48
C GLY A 32 -2.74 -3.74 -10.86
N PRO A 33 -3.57 -2.68 -10.80
CA PRO A 33 -3.11 -1.31 -11.04
C PRO A 33 -1.97 -0.88 -10.12
N TRP A 34 -1.96 -1.30 -8.85
CA TRP A 34 -0.85 -1.04 -7.93
C TRP A 34 0.44 -1.75 -8.40
N CYS A 35 0.36 -3.01 -8.81
CA CYS A 35 1.50 -3.73 -9.38
C CYS A 35 2.07 -2.98 -10.58
N ALA A 36 1.24 -2.65 -11.57
CA ALA A 36 1.66 -1.94 -12.77
C ALA A 36 2.22 -0.54 -12.45
N GLN A 37 1.66 0.18 -11.46
CA GLN A 37 2.19 1.46 -10.99
C GLN A 37 3.60 1.32 -10.39
N VAL A 38 3.86 0.29 -9.59
CA VAL A 38 5.19 0.03 -9.02
C VAL A 38 6.22 -0.20 -10.13
N LEU A 39 5.87 -0.94 -11.18
CA LEU A 39 6.73 -1.12 -12.35
C LEU A 39 6.96 0.20 -13.09
N GLY A 40 5.90 1.00 -13.26
CA GLY A 40 5.99 2.35 -13.82
C GLY A 40 6.88 3.27 -12.98
N ASP A 41 6.76 3.24 -11.66
CA ASP A 41 7.64 4.02 -10.76
C ASP A 41 9.12 3.68 -10.96
N LEU A 42 9.42 2.41 -11.24
CA LEU A 42 10.79 1.93 -11.48
C LEU A 42 11.29 2.17 -12.93
N GLY A 43 10.51 2.85 -13.77
CA GLY A 43 10.97 3.26 -15.10
C GLY A 43 10.25 2.60 -16.27
N ALA A 44 9.45 1.55 -16.04
CA ALA A 44 8.74 0.88 -17.12
C ALA A 44 7.75 1.83 -17.83
N GLU A 45 7.56 1.57 -19.13
CA GLU A 45 6.50 2.18 -19.94
C GLU A 45 5.21 1.39 -19.71
N VAL A 46 4.25 1.99 -19.01
CA VAL A 46 3.00 1.31 -18.67
C VAL A 46 1.84 1.85 -19.51
N VAL A 47 1.24 0.98 -20.30
CA VAL A 47 0.03 1.26 -21.05
C VAL A 47 -1.16 0.57 -20.38
N LYS A 48 -2.07 1.35 -19.82
CA LYS A 48 -3.33 0.87 -19.23
C LYS A 48 -4.41 0.83 -20.29
N VAL A 49 -4.95 -0.35 -20.53
CA VAL A 49 -6.10 -0.56 -21.41
C VAL A 49 -7.38 -0.40 -20.62
N GLU A 50 -8.25 0.47 -21.08
CA GLU A 50 -9.52 0.77 -20.44
C GLU A 50 -10.67 0.70 -21.46
N HIS A 51 -11.89 0.44 -20.98
CA HIS A 51 -13.07 0.61 -21.83
C HIS A 51 -13.19 2.08 -22.27
N PRO A 52 -13.38 2.39 -23.58
CA PRO A 52 -13.26 3.75 -24.10
C PRO A 52 -14.27 4.75 -23.52
N GLU A 53 -15.45 4.29 -23.10
CA GLU A 53 -16.50 5.16 -22.56
C GLU A 53 -16.51 5.18 -21.02
N ARG A 54 -16.30 4.00 -20.38
CA ARG A 54 -16.47 3.86 -18.93
C ARG A 54 -15.15 3.92 -18.16
N GLY A 55 -14.05 3.54 -18.81
CA GLY A 55 -12.75 3.41 -18.16
C GLY A 55 -12.70 2.28 -17.12
N ASP A 56 -11.83 2.45 -16.15
CA ASP A 56 -11.74 1.65 -14.93
C ASP A 56 -12.88 2.06 -13.98
N ASP A 57 -13.49 1.09 -13.29
CA ASP A 57 -14.59 1.34 -12.34
C ASP A 57 -14.22 2.38 -11.28
N THR A 58 -12.94 2.47 -10.90
CA THR A 58 -12.44 3.44 -9.92
C THR A 58 -12.50 4.89 -10.38
N ARG A 59 -12.73 5.15 -11.67
CA ARG A 59 -12.98 6.50 -12.18
C ARG A 59 -14.30 7.11 -11.68
N ASP A 60 -15.19 6.28 -11.12
CA ASP A 60 -16.44 6.72 -10.49
C ASP A 60 -16.44 6.60 -8.96
N TRP A 61 -15.32 6.15 -8.35
CA TRP A 61 -15.23 5.95 -6.91
C TRP A 61 -14.46 7.06 -6.20
N GLY A 62 -15.03 7.62 -5.16
CA GLY A 62 -14.37 8.62 -4.31
C GLY A 62 -14.48 10.06 -4.80
N LEU A 63 -13.57 10.90 -4.35
CA LEU A 63 -13.54 12.32 -4.63
C LEU A 63 -13.07 12.59 -6.08
N ARG A 64 -13.80 13.42 -6.82
CA ARG A 64 -13.37 13.87 -8.15
C ARG A 64 -12.10 14.72 -8.05
N THR A 65 -11.09 14.38 -8.85
CA THR A 65 -9.80 15.08 -8.97
C THR A 65 -9.56 15.65 -10.37
N GLY A 66 -10.48 15.40 -11.30
CA GLY A 66 -10.44 15.88 -12.69
C GLY A 66 -11.70 15.50 -13.44
N ALA A 67 -11.76 15.81 -14.72
CA ALA A 67 -12.93 15.54 -15.57
C ALA A 67 -13.29 14.04 -15.62
N THR A 68 -12.27 13.17 -15.66
CA THR A 68 -12.44 11.71 -15.76
C THR A 68 -11.75 10.96 -14.64
N ASN A 69 -11.19 11.66 -13.64
CA ASN A 69 -10.39 11.06 -12.58
C ASN A 69 -11.04 11.24 -11.21
N THR A 70 -10.71 10.32 -10.32
CA THR A 70 -11.04 10.38 -8.89
C THR A 70 -9.79 10.15 -8.05
N SER A 71 -9.86 10.45 -6.76
CA SER A 71 -8.78 10.17 -5.82
C SER A 71 -8.43 8.68 -5.74
N TYR A 72 -9.40 7.79 -5.96
CA TYR A 72 -9.17 6.35 -5.99
C TYR A 72 -8.35 5.93 -7.23
N PHE A 73 -8.77 6.38 -8.41
CA PHE A 73 -8.03 6.13 -9.65
C PHE A 73 -6.61 6.72 -9.59
N ASP A 74 -6.50 7.96 -9.14
CA ASP A 74 -5.22 8.68 -9.09
C ASP A 74 -4.22 8.03 -8.12
N ALA A 75 -4.69 7.38 -7.06
CA ALA A 75 -3.83 6.72 -6.08
C ALA A 75 -2.98 5.56 -6.67
N VAL A 76 -3.45 4.93 -7.77
CA VAL A 76 -2.85 3.69 -8.31
C VAL A 76 -2.52 3.72 -9.80
N ASN A 77 -2.54 4.91 -10.42
CA ASN A 77 -2.34 5.01 -11.88
C ASN A 77 -1.32 6.10 -12.33
N ARG A 78 -0.47 6.61 -11.41
CA ARG A 78 0.64 7.48 -11.82
C ARG A 78 1.65 6.70 -12.68
N ASN A 79 2.41 7.40 -13.50
CA ASN A 79 3.40 6.85 -14.43
C ASN A 79 2.82 5.88 -15.46
N LYS A 80 1.52 6.03 -15.80
CA LYS A 80 0.86 5.25 -16.85
C LYS A 80 0.36 6.17 -17.97
N THR A 81 0.16 5.58 -19.14
CA THR A 81 -0.68 6.14 -20.22
C THR A 81 -1.95 5.32 -20.33
N SER A 82 -3.06 5.92 -20.72
CA SER A 82 -4.34 5.24 -20.92
C SER A 82 -4.64 5.10 -22.40
N VAL A 83 -5.20 3.97 -22.80
CA VAL A 83 -5.75 3.74 -24.15
C VAL A 83 -7.15 3.15 -24.04
N GLY A 84 -8.09 3.74 -24.79
CA GLY A 84 -9.46 3.25 -24.87
C GLY A 84 -9.55 2.09 -25.86
N ILE A 85 -9.87 0.89 -25.39
CA ILE A 85 -10.09 -0.30 -26.23
C ILE A 85 -11.25 -1.12 -25.68
N ASP A 86 -12.25 -1.38 -26.53
CA ASP A 86 -13.37 -2.25 -26.17
C ASP A 86 -13.00 -3.72 -26.44
N LEU A 87 -12.74 -4.47 -25.37
CA LEU A 87 -12.43 -5.90 -25.43
C LEU A 87 -13.61 -6.80 -25.80
N SER A 88 -14.82 -6.25 -25.93
CA SER A 88 -15.98 -7.00 -26.43
C SER A 88 -16.00 -7.09 -27.97
N THR A 89 -15.16 -6.33 -28.64
CA THR A 89 -15.09 -6.28 -30.12
C THR A 89 -13.91 -7.07 -30.66
N PRO A 90 -14.05 -7.73 -31.83
CA PRO A 90 -12.93 -8.42 -32.49
C PRO A 90 -11.72 -7.52 -32.73
N ASP A 91 -11.95 -6.28 -33.16
CA ASP A 91 -10.89 -5.30 -33.46
C ASP A 91 -10.15 -4.89 -32.17
N GLY A 92 -10.88 -4.69 -31.06
CA GLY A 92 -10.29 -4.39 -29.76
C GLY A 92 -9.42 -5.54 -29.28
N LEU A 93 -9.88 -6.77 -29.38
CA LEU A 93 -9.10 -7.97 -29.04
C LEU A 93 -7.85 -8.11 -29.92
N ALA A 94 -7.99 -7.90 -31.23
CA ALA A 94 -6.85 -7.96 -32.15
C ALA A 94 -5.78 -6.90 -31.80
N ARG A 95 -6.21 -5.69 -31.45
CA ARG A 95 -5.32 -4.61 -31.05
C ARG A 95 -4.56 -4.95 -29.75
N VAL A 96 -5.25 -5.47 -28.71
CA VAL A 96 -4.60 -5.87 -27.46
C VAL A 96 -3.64 -7.03 -27.66
N LYS A 97 -3.98 -8.04 -28.50
CA LYS A 97 -3.07 -9.11 -28.86
C LYS A 97 -1.80 -8.60 -29.55
N ALA A 98 -1.95 -7.63 -30.46
CA ALA A 98 -0.79 -7.00 -31.10
C ALA A 98 0.10 -6.29 -30.08
N MET A 99 -0.49 -5.55 -29.13
CA MET A 99 0.27 -4.91 -28.04
C MET A 99 0.99 -5.94 -27.16
N ALA A 100 0.35 -7.08 -26.87
CA ALA A 100 0.92 -8.14 -26.04
C ALA A 100 2.15 -8.83 -26.69
N ARG A 101 2.23 -8.89 -28.03
CA ARG A 101 3.41 -9.42 -28.75
C ARG A 101 4.66 -8.59 -28.43
N ASP A 102 4.49 -7.30 -28.26
CA ASP A 102 5.58 -6.36 -28.03
C ASP A 102 5.79 -6.04 -26.54
N ALA A 103 4.94 -6.53 -25.65
CA ALA A 103 5.03 -6.28 -24.22
C ALA A 103 6.05 -7.22 -23.55
N ASP A 104 6.76 -6.70 -22.56
CA ASP A 104 7.62 -7.48 -21.67
C ASP A 104 6.81 -8.10 -20.53
N VAL A 105 5.81 -7.37 -20.05
CA VAL A 105 4.94 -7.75 -18.94
C VAL A 105 3.49 -7.48 -19.30
N LEU A 106 2.60 -8.40 -18.99
CA LEU A 106 1.16 -8.19 -19.00
C LEU A 106 0.63 -8.42 -17.59
N VAL A 107 -0.21 -7.49 -17.09
CA VAL A 107 -0.89 -7.60 -15.79
C VAL A 107 -2.39 -7.63 -16.02
N GLU A 108 -3.07 -8.64 -15.47
CA GLU A 108 -4.53 -8.75 -15.55
C GLU A 108 -5.13 -9.23 -14.21
N ASN A 109 -6.40 -8.92 -13.98
CA ASN A 109 -7.17 -9.42 -12.84
C ASN A 109 -8.61 -9.75 -13.24
N PHE A 110 -8.79 -10.38 -14.40
CA PHE A 110 -10.08 -10.89 -14.84
C PHE A 110 -10.56 -12.04 -13.92
N LYS A 111 -11.85 -12.27 -13.92
CA LYS A 111 -12.38 -13.50 -13.30
C LYS A 111 -11.71 -14.72 -13.93
N THR A 112 -11.44 -15.74 -13.13
CA THR A 112 -10.80 -16.98 -13.58
C THR A 112 -11.40 -17.51 -14.88
N GLY A 113 -10.54 -17.79 -15.86
CA GLY A 113 -10.90 -18.15 -17.23
C GLY A 113 -11.44 -17.01 -18.10
N GLY A 114 -11.50 -15.77 -17.57
CA GLY A 114 -11.96 -14.60 -18.32
C GLY A 114 -11.00 -14.22 -19.44
N ALA A 115 -9.71 -14.16 -19.14
CA ALA A 115 -8.66 -13.89 -20.12
C ALA A 115 -8.62 -14.96 -21.22
N ASP A 116 -8.75 -16.24 -20.84
CA ASP A 116 -8.74 -17.37 -21.79
C ASP A 116 -9.89 -17.29 -22.79
N ARG A 117 -11.11 -16.96 -22.31
CA ARG A 117 -12.28 -16.77 -23.19
C ARG A 117 -12.10 -15.64 -24.20
N LEU A 118 -11.31 -14.63 -23.87
CA LEU A 118 -10.96 -13.51 -24.76
C LEU A 118 -9.77 -13.85 -25.68
N GLY A 119 -9.14 -15.03 -25.50
CA GLY A 119 -7.90 -15.40 -26.19
C GLY A 119 -6.72 -14.52 -25.77
N LEU A 120 -6.77 -13.97 -24.55
CA LEU A 120 -5.73 -13.18 -23.90
C LEU A 120 -5.08 -13.93 -22.74
N GLY A 121 -5.34 -15.24 -22.58
CA GLY A 121 -4.73 -16.07 -21.55
C GLY A 121 -3.27 -16.37 -21.84
N TYR A 122 -2.55 -16.83 -20.79
CA TYR A 122 -1.10 -17.07 -20.84
C TYR A 122 -0.67 -17.97 -21.99
N GLU A 123 -1.34 -19.12 -22.18
CA GLU A 123 -0.97 -20.11 -23.20
C GLU A 123 -1.03 -19.52 -24.61
N ALA A 124 -2.08 -18.75 -24.90
CA ALA A 124 -2.25 -18.10 -26.20
C ALA A 124 -1.19 -17.02 -26.45
N LEU A 125 -0.95 -16.16 -25.47
CA LEU A 125 -0.02 -15.03 -25.64
C LEU A 125 1.45 -15.45 -25.57
N SER A 126 1.81 -16.41 -24.72
CA SER A 126 3.19 -16.91 -24.60
C SER A 126 3.63 -17.72 -25.83
N ALA A 127 2.69 -18.32 -26.58
CA ALA A 127 3.00 -18.96 -27.86
C ALA A 127 3.48 -17.94 -28.92
N GLU A 128 2.95 -16.72 -28.90
CA GLU A 128 3.32 -15.63 -29.79
C GLU A 128 4.49 -14.80 -29.25
N ASN A 129 4.62 -14.66 -27.91
CA ASN A 129 5.69 -13.96 -27.21
C ASN A 129 6.27 -14.84 -26.09
N PRO A 130 7.23 -15.72 -26.39
CA PRO A 130 7.82 -16.62 -25.38
C PRO A 130 8.60 -15.90 -24.26
N GLY A 131 8.89 -14.63 -24.45
CA GLY A 131 9.53 -13.76 -23.45
C GLY A 131 8.57 -13.04 -22.53
N LEU A 132 7.25 -13.17 -22.73
CA LEU A 132 6.22 -12.47 -21.96
C LEU A 132 6.19 -12.94 -20.51
N ILE A 133 6.22 -12.00 -19.58
CA ILE A 133 5.90 -12.23 -18.18
C ILE A 133 4.43 -11.90 -17.99
N TYR A 134 3.63 -12.92 -17.69
CA TYR A 134 2.19 -12.81 -17.56
C TYR A 134 1.79 -12.86 -16.09
N CYS A 135 1.30 -11.75 -15.54
CA CYS A 135 0.89 -11.65 -14.15
C CYS A 135 -0.64 -11.67 -14.04
N SER A 136 -1.18 -12.71 -13.42
CA SER A 136 -2.61 -12.90 -13.17
C SER A 136 -2.90 -12.76 -11.67
N ILE A 137 -3.88 -11.94 -11.31
CA ILE A 137 -4.32 -11.74 -9.93
C ILE A 137 -5.78 -12.13 -9.80
N THR A 138 -6.08 -13.08 -8.92
CA THR A 138 -7.44 -13.61 -8.69
C THR A 138 -7.82 -13.47 -7.22
N GLY A 139 -9.09 -13.73 -6.89
CA GLY A 139 -9.55 -13.74 -5.50
C GLY A 139 -9.00 -14.91 -4.70
N TYR A 140 -9.11 -16.14 -5.28
CA TYR A 140 -8.85 -17.40 -4.57
C TYR A 140 -8.00 -18.39 -5.38
N GLY A 141 -7.22 -17.91 -6.32
CA GLY A 141 -6.38 -18.74 -7.20
C GLY A 141 -7.09 -19.13 -8.50
N SER A 142 -6.31 -19.73 -9.42
CA SER A 142 -6.81 -20.20 -10.74
C SER A 142 -7.31 -21.63 -10.72
N GLY A 143 -7.07 -22.39 -9.63
CA GLY A 143 -7.47 -23.77 -9.45
C GLY A 143 -8.24 -24.01 -8.15
N GLY A 144 -8.85 -25.21 -8.04
CA GLY A 144 -9.57 -25.59 -6.83
C GLY A 144 -11.04 -25.15 -6.82
N PRO A 145 -11.80 -25.48 -5.75
CA PRO A 145 -13.24 -25.28 -5.68
C PRO A 145 -13.66 -23.79 -5.64
N GLU A 146 -12.79 -22.90 -5.16
CA GLU A 146 -13.07 -21.48 -5.02
C GLU A 146 -12.59 -20.63 -6.23
N ALA A 147 -11.99 -21.24 -7.24
CA ALA A 147 -11.34 -20.53 -8.35
C ALA A 147 -12.25 -19.54 -9.10
N THR A 148 -13.55 -19.82 -9.19
CA THR A 148 -14.51 -18.94 -9.87
C THR A 148 -15.15 -17.90 -8.96
N ARG A 149 -14.86 -17.96 -7.67
CA ARG A 149 -15.43 -17.06 -6.66
C ARG A 149 -14.81 -15.67 -6.80
N PRO A 150 -15.61 -14.60 -6.85
CA PRO A 150 -15.08 -13.25 -6.87
C PRO A 150 -14.46 -12.91 -5.51
N GLY A 151 -13.26 -12.32 -5.52
CA GLY A 151 -12.57 -11.82 -4.34
C GLY A 151 -12.53 -10.30 -4.35
N TYR A 152 -12.79 -9.70 -3.19
CA TYR A 152 -12.56 -8.29 -2.89
C TYR A 152 -11.81 -8.17 -1.57
N ASP A 153 -11.04 -7.11 -1.42
CA ASP A 153 -10.22 -6.84 -0.23
C ASP A 153 -10.97 -7.08 1.10
N LEU A 154 -12.13 -6.46 1.27
CA LEU A 154 -12.91 -6.56 2.52
C LEU A 154 -13.32 -8.01 2.82
N LEU A 155 -13.75 -8.75 1.80
CA LEU A 155 -14.14 -10.15 1.94
C LEU A 155 -12.95 -10.98 2.40
N VAL A 156 -11.81 -10.81 1.73
CA VAL A 156 -10.58 -11.55 2.06
C VAL A 156 -10.00 -11.11 3.41
N GLN A 157 -10.07 -9.84 3.81
CA GLN A 157 -9.70 -9.45 5.17
C GLN A 157 -10.49 -10.24 6.24
N GLY A 158 -11.77 -10.50 5.99
CA GLY A 158 -12.59 -11.33 6.88
C GLY A 158 -12.14 -12.79 6.88
N GLU A 159 -12.04 -13.39 5.71
CA GLU A 159 -11.78 -14.83 5.54
C GLU A 159 -10.34 -15.25 5.82
N ALA A 160 -9.36 -14.37 5.61
CA ALA A 160 -7.96 -14.61 5.97
C ALA A 160 -7.66 -14.32 7.45
N GLY A 161 -8.66 -14.01 8.27
CA GLY A 161 -8.49 -13.81 9.71
C GLY A 161 -7.97 -12.42 10.13
N LEU A 162 -7.69 -11.52 9.19
CA LEU A 162 -7.12 -10.19 9.50
C LEU A 162 -8.09 -9.34 10.35
N MET A 163 -9.39 -9.42 10.08
CA MET A 163 -10.39 -8.70 10.88
C MET A 163 -10.51 -9.25 12.29
N ALA A 164 -10.25 -10.55 12.49
CA ALA A 164 -10.25 -11.17 13.81
C ALA A 164 -9.07 -10.70 14.67
N LEU A 165 -7.95 -10.32 14.06
CA LEU A 165 -6.77 -9.77 14.75
C LEU A 165 -6.90 -8.29 15.08
N ASN A 166 -7.69 -7.53 14.30
CA ASN A 166 -7.76 -6.08 14.40
C ASN A 166 -8.85 -5.61 15.37
N GLY A 167 -8.59 -4.50 16.07
CA GLY A 167 -9.49 -3.87 17.02
C GLY A 167 -9.24 -4.24 18.47
N GLU A 168 -10.05 -3.69 19.36
CA GLU A 168 -9.96 -3.88 20.81
C GLU A 168 -10.58 -5.22 21.25
N ALA A 169 -10.09 -5.75 22.37
CA ALA A 169 -10.64 -6.96 22.98
C ALA A 169 -12.13 -6.78 23.29
N GLY A 170 -12.94 -7.79 22.97
CA GLY A 170 -14.39 -7.77 23.23
C GLY A 170 -15.22 -6.90 22.27
N GLN A 171 -14.59 -6.17 21.33
CA GLN A 171 -15.29 -5.42 20.30
C GLN A 171 -15.53 -6.27 19.03
N PRO A 172 -16.46 -5.91 18.15
CA PRO A 172 -16.63 -6.57 16.85
C PRO A 172 -15.34 -6.61 16.02
N PRO A 173 -15.20 -7.58 15.09
CA PRO A 173 -14.10 -7.59 14.13
C PRO A 173 -14.01 -6.27 13.35
N LEU A 174 -12.81 -5.77 13.12
CA LEU A 174 -12.57 -4.48 12.46
C LEU A 174 -11.67 -4.65 11.25
N LYS A 175 -12.11 -4.15 10.09
CA LYS A 175 -11.26 -4.11 8.90
C LYS A 175 -10.08 -3.13 9.06
N PHE A 176 -9.03 -3.34 8.32
CA PHE A 176 -7.97 -2.34 8.19
C PHE A 176 -8.49 -1.09 7.44
N GLY A 177 -7.99 0.08 7.78
CA GLY A 177 -8.49 1.36 7.25
C GLY A 177 -8.35 1.52 5.74
N VAL A 178 -7.28 0.96 5.15
CA VAL A 178 -7.06 0.87 3.71
C VAL A 178 -7.29 -0.55 3.21
N ALA A 179 -7.38 -0.74 1.89
CA ALA A 179 -7.50 -2.04 1.25
C ALA A 179 -6.15 -2.80 1.32
N ALA A 180 -5.82 -3.28 2.53
CA ALA A 180 -4.50 -3.82 2.83
C ALA A 180 -4.17 -5.07 2.01
N VAL A 181 -5.14 -5.98 1.81
CA VAL A 181 -4.93 -7.20 1.02
C VAL A 181 -4.62 -6.87 -0.42
N ASP A 182 -5.38 -5.95 -1.03
CA ASP A 182 -5.12 -5.51 -2.41
C ASP A 182 -3.73 -4.88 -2.56
N LEU A 183 -3.37 -3.96 -1.66
CA LEU A 183 -2.07 -3.28 -1.70
C LEU A 183 -0.91 -4.25 -1.54
N PHE A 184 -0.99 -5.20 -0.59
CA PHE A 184 0.05 -6.21 -0.42
C PHE A 184 0.08 -7.19 -1.60
N THR A 185 -1.08 -7.59 -2.15
CA THR A 185 -1.13 -8.44 -3.34
C THR A 185 -0.47 -7.76 -4.53
N GLY A 186 -0.77 -6.49 -4.79
CA GLY A 186 -0.10 -5.73 -5.85
C GLY A 186 1.40 -5.59 -5.63
N GLN A 187 1.84 -5.44 -4.37
CA GLN A 187 3.26 -5.39 -4.01
C GLN A 187 3.96 -6.75 -4.22
N TYR A 188 3.34 -7.86 -3.79
CA TYR A 188 3.85 -9.21 -4.07
C TYR A 188 3.88 -9.51 -5.57
N ALA A 189 2.86 -9.07 -6.32
CA ALA A 189 2.84 -9.21 -7.77
C ALA A 189 4.02 -8.48 -8.42
N ALA A 190 4.28 -7.23 -8.03
CA ALA A 190 5.42 -6.48 -8.52
C ALA A 190 6.75 -7.17 -8.20
N GLN A 191 6.93 -7.70 -6.99
CA GLN A 191 8.12 -8.47 -6.60
C GLN A 191 8.30 -9.72 -7.47
N ALA A 192 7.23 -10.48 -7.69
CA ALA A 192 7.28 -11.70 -8.50
C ALA A 192 7.57 -11.38 -9.99
N VAL A 193 7.00 -10.30 -10.52
CA VAL A 193 7.29 -9.81 -11.87
C VAL A 193 8.76 -9.39 -11.99
N LEU A 194 9.30 -8.64 -11.03
CA LEU A 194 10.73 -8.26 -11.02
C LEU A 194 11.65 -9.49 -10.98
N ALA A 195 11.32 -10.49 -10.16
CA ALA A 195 12.06 -11.75 -10.12
C ALA A 195 12.01 -12.51 -11.46
N ALA A 196 10.85 -12.52 -12.12
CA ALA A 196 10.66 -13.13 -13.43
C ALA A 196 11.42 -12.36 -14.54
N LEU A 197 11.44 -11.02 -14.49
CA LEU A 197 12.25 -10.18 -15.39
C LEU A 197 13.74 -10.49 -15.22
N TYR A 198 14.23 -10.54 -13.98
CA TYR A 198 15.61 -10.92 -13.69
C TYR A 198 15.94 -12.34 -14.18
N GLN A 199 15.04 -13.31 -13.98
CA GLN A 199 15.25 -14.66 -14.51
C GLN A 199 15.30 -14.67 -16.04
N ARG A 200 14.45 -13.88 -16.70
CA ARG A 200 14.40 -13.77 -18.17
C ARG A 200 15.73 -13.32 -18.76
N THR A 201 16.50 -12.45 -18.09
CA THR A 201 17.83 -12.02 -18.57
C THR A 201 18.81 -13.18 -18.76
N ARG A 202 18.60 -14.31 -18.02
CA ARG A 202 19.46 -15.50 -18.09
C ARG A 202 18.88 -16.59 -18.99
N THR A 203 17.56 -16.67 -19.09
CA THR A 203 16.89 -17.79 -19.76
C THR A 203 16.33 -17.41 -21.14
N GLY A 204 16.16 -16.12 -21.42
CA GLY A 204 15.47 -15.60 -22.59
C GLY A 204 13.94 -15.87 -22.57
N ARG A 205 13.42 -16.52 -21.53
CA ARG A 205 12.01 -16.96 -21.46
C ARG A 205 11.26 -16.20 -20.39
N GLY A 206 10.02 -15.82 -20.75
CA GLY A 206 9.04 -15.29 -19.83
C GLY A 206 8.45 -16.35 -18.89
N ARG A 207 7.47 -15.95 -18.10
CA ARG A 207 6.87 -16.83 -17.09
C ARG A 207 5.45 -16.38 -16.75
N ARG A 208 4.59 -17.33 -16.40
CA ARG A 208 3.34 -17.06 -15.71
C ARG A 208 3.60 -16.79 -14.23
N VAL A 209 3.06 -15.70 -13.72
CA VAL A 209 3.05 -15.29 -12.32
C VAL A 209 1.59 -15.24 -11.88
N GLU A 210 1.23 -15.98 -10.86
CA GLU A 210 -0.15 -16.05 -10.36
C GLU A 210 -0.19 -15.69 -8.88
N LEU A 211 -1.16 -14.86 -8.51
CA LEU A 211 -1.43 -14.48 -7.13
C LEU A 211 -2.91 -14.62 -6.82
N ALA A 212 -3.20 -15.03 -5.59
CA ALA A 212 -4.53 -14.96 -5.02
C ALA A 212 -4.57 -13.94 -3.88
N LEU A 213 -5.62 -13.12 -3.83
CA LEU A 213 -5.84 -12.21 -2.71
C LEU A 213 -5.86 -12.96 -1.38
N PHE A 214 -6.50 -14.14 -1.35
CA PHE A 214 -6.60 -14.96 -0.14
C PHE A 214 -5.22 -15.42 0.36
N ASP A 215 -4.37 -15.91 -0.53
CA ASP A 215 -3.01 -16.37 -0.17
C ASP A 215 -2.17 -15.21 0.37
N CYS A 216 -2.27 -14.04 -0.27
CA CYS A 216 -1.61 -12.82 0.18
C CYS A 216 -2.16 -12.36 1.54
N GLY A 217 -3.49 -12.45 1.73
CA GLY A 217 -4.15 -12.16 3.01
C GLY A 217 -3.63 -13.05 4.15
N LEU A 218 -3.46 -14.35 3.90
CA LEU A 218 -2.84 -15.26 4.86
C LEU A 218 -1.37 -14.92 5.11
N ALA A 219 -0.59 -14.64 4.05
CA ALA A 219 0.83 -14.34 4.17
C ALA A 219 1.12 -13.13 5.06
N ILE A 220 0.29 -12.09 5.01
CA ILE A 220 0.48 -10.89 5.84
C ILE A 220 0.06 -11.05 7.30
N THR A 221 -0.56 -12.17 7.70
CA THR A 221 -0.77 -12.49 9.12
C THR A 221 0.54 -12.73 9.87
N SER A 222 1.63 -13.08 9.15
CA SER A 222 2.99 -13.17 9.66
C SER A 222 3.09 -14.09 10.90
N TYR A 223 3.70 -13.61 12.00
CA TYR A 223 3.89 -14.37 13.23
C TYR A 223 2.56 -14.71 13.95
N TYR A 224 1.53 -13.91 13.82
CA TYR A 224 0.20 -14.24 14.39
C TYR A 224 -0.40 -15.49 13.75
N GLY A 225 -0.26 -15.66 12.43
CA GLY A 225 -0.69 -16.88 11.75
C GLY A 225 0.06 -18.12 12.27
N LEU A 226 1.38 -18.01 12.45
CA LEU A 226 2.20 -19.11 13.03
C LEU A 226 1.82 -19.41 14.48
N GLU A 227 1.60 -18.38 15.31
CA GLU A 227 1.15 -18.55 16.69
C GLU A 227 -0.21 -19.25 16.77
N ALA A 228 -1.16 -18.87 15.92
CA ALA A 228 -2.48 -19.51 15.85
C ALA A 228 -2.38 -20.99 15.49
N LEU A 229 -1.55 -21.34 14.50
CA LEU A 229 -1.31 -22.74 14.10
C LEU A 229 -0.65 -23.56 15.23
N VAL A 230 0.37 -23.02 15.87
CA VAL A 230 1.09 -23.72 16.96
C VAL A 230 0.20 -23.90 18.18
N GLN A 231 -0.63 -22.92 18.53
CA GLN A 231 -1.50 -22.96 19.70
C GLN A 231 -2.84 -23.64 19.44
N GLY A 232 -3.23 -23.85 18.18
CA GLY A 232 -4.53 -24.40 17.79
C GLY A 232 -5.72 -23.51 18.18
N LYS A 233 -5.49 -22.20 18.31
CA LYS A 233 -6.51 -21.21 18.68
C LYS A 233 -6.13 -19.82 18.20
N ASP A 234 -7.14 -18.96 18.06
CA ASP A 234 -6.92 -17.55 17.70
C ASP A 234 -6.15 -16.79 18.79
N PRO A 235 -5.18 -15.95 18.42
CA PRO A 235 -4.58 -15.00 19.34
C PRO A 235 -5.62 -13.97 19.81
N PRO A 236 -5.51 -13.47 21.05
CA PRO A 236 -6.40 -12.40 21.52
C PRO A 236 -6.10 -11.11 20.76
N ARG A 237 -7.12 -10.25 20.65
CA ARG A 237 -6.92 -8.87 20.15
C ARG A 237 -6.25 -8.04 21.23
N TYR A 238 -5.21 -7.33 20.83
CA TYR A 238 -4.42 -6.47 21.73
C TYR A 238 -4.70 -4.98 21.51
N GLY A 239 -5.61 -4.63 20.58
CA GLY A 239 -5.84 -3.23 20.20
C GLY A 239 -4.55 -2.56 19.75
N ASN A 240 -4.19 -1.47 20.39
CA ASN A 240 -2.94 -0.75 20.13
C ASN A 240 -1.74 -1.27 20.94
N ALA A 241 -1.88 -2.32 21.73
CA ALA A 241 -0.80 -2.87 22.55
C ALA A 241 -0.04 -3.97 21.82
N HIS A 242 1.24 -4.14 22.14
CA HIS A 242 2.02 -5.26 21.65
C HIS A 242 1.71 -6.54 22.48
N PRO A 243 1.65 -7.73 21.85
CA PRO A 243 1.33 -8.98 22.57
C PRO A 243 2.33 -9.32 23.68
N SER A 244 3.62 -9.10 23.44
CA SER A 244 4.72 -9.57 24.31
C SER A 244 5.67 -8.47 24.84
N ILE A 245 5.50 -7.20 24.45
CA ILE A 245 6.35 -6.09 24.89
C ILE A 245 5.52 -5.08 25.67
N VAL A 246 5.95 -4.71 26.89
CA VAL A 246 5.22 -3.80 27.79
C VAL A 246 6.18 -2.84 28.50
N PRO A 247 5.87 -1.54 28.53
CA PRO A 247 4.78 -0.84 27.82
C PRO A 247 5.10 -0.64 26.32
N TYR A 248 4.14 -0.91 25.48
CA TYR A 248 4.19 -0.66 24.04
C TYR A 248 2.75 -0.45 23.56
N GLY A 249 2.40 0.76 23.09
CA GLY A 249 1.03 1.04 22.68
C GLY A 249 0.72 2.53 22.56
N VAL A 250 -0.58 2.82 22.49
CA VAL A 250 -1.11 4.18 22.55
C VAL A 250 -1.50 4.50 23.99
N PHE A 251 -1.11 5.68 24.45
CA PHE A 251 -1.38 6.22 25.77
C PHE A 251 -1.98 7.61 25.64
N GLU A 252 -2.76 8.05 26.65
CA GLU A 252 -3.32 9.37 26.70
C GLU A 252 -2.43 10.30 27.55
N ALA A 253 -2.12 11.47 27.00
CA ALA A 253 -1.57 12.60 27.72
C ALA A 253 -2.68 13.61 28.02
N ALA A 254 -2.39 14.68 28.75
CA ALA A 254 -3.36 15.70 29.11
C ALA A 254 -4.07 16.36 27.91
N ASP A 255 -3.43 16.40 26.76
CA ASP A 255 -3.86 17.09 25.54
C ASP A 255 -3.92 16.21 24.28
N GLY A 256 -3.96 14.88 24.45
CA GLY A 256 -4.21 13.94 23.38
C GLY A 256 -3.30 12.71 23.37
N PRO A 257 -3.55 11.77 22.44
CA PRO A 257 -2.87 10.48 22.41
C PRO A 257 -1.43 10.58 21.89
N LEU A 258 -0.57 9.68 22.40
CA LEU A 258 0.79 9.44 21.91
C LEU A 258 1.11 7.95 21.90
N VAL A 259 2.01 7.55 21.02
CA VAL A 259 2.59 6.21 20.99
C VAL A 259 3.84 6.19 21.81
N ILE A 260 4.00 5.18 22.68
CA ILE A 260 5.24 4.93 23.43
C ILE A 260 5.64 3.46 23.20
N THR A 261 6.94 3.22 22.93
CA THR A 261 7.48 1.88 22.71
C THR A 261 8.72 1.65 23.54
N VAL A 262 8.58 0.92 24.66
CA VAL A 262 9.70 0.57 25.55
C VAL A 262 10.16 -0.85 25.24
N GLY A 263 11.18 -0.98 24.39
CA GLY A 263 11.59 -2.25 23.82
C GLY A 263 12.42 -3.17 24.71
N ASN A 264 13.01 -2.66 25.83
CA ASN A 264 13.87 -3.47 26.69
C ASN A 264 13.89 -2.95 28.14
N ASN A 265 14.50 -3.75 29.06
CA ASN A 265 14.52 -3.44 30.49
C ASN A 265 15.31 -2.16 30.82
N ALA A 266 16.38 -1.86 30.09
CA ALA A 266 17.15 -0.64 30.31
C ALA A 266 16.35 0.61 29.93
N GLN A 267 15.60 0.57 28.83
CA GLN A 267 14.66 1.62 28.47
C GLN A 267 13.54 1.75 29.51
N PHE A 268 13.03 0.65 30.05
CA PHE A 268 11.99 0.68 31.06
C PHE A 268 12.47 1.40 32.35
N ARG A 269 13.71 1.15 32.81
CA ARG A 269 14.27 1.87 33.96
C ARG A 269 14.37 3.36 33.70
N ARG A 270 14.87 3.78 32.52
CA ARG A 270 14.92 5.20 32.17
C ARG A 270 13.52 5.81 32.05
N PHE A 271 12.58 5.07 31.47
CA PHE A 271 11.19 5.50 31.38
C PHE A 271 10.56 5.76 32.76
N CYS A 272 10.72 4.83 33.71
CA CYS A 272 10.22 4.99 35.07
C CYS A 272 10.86 6.20 35.77
N ALA A 273 12.17 6.35 35.67
CA ALA A 273 12.89 7.41 36.36
C ALA A 273 12.66 8.81 35.72
N ALA A 274 12.92 8.96 34.44
CA ALA A 274 12.95 10.28 33.81
C ALA A 274 11.57 10.74 33.28
N VAL A 275 10.72 9.81 32.85
CA VAL A 275 9.42 10.16 32.26
C VAL A 275 8.31 10.11 33.30
N LEU A 276 8.21 9.01 34.06
CA LEU A 276 7.16 8.85 35.05
C LEU A 276 7.51 9.47 36.42
N GLY A 277 8.79 9.71 36.73
CA GLY A 277 9.24 10.16 38.06
C GLY A 277 9.06 9.07 39.16
N ARG A 278 8.98 7.80 38.73
CA ARG A 278 8.70 6.65 39.59
C ARG A 278 9.74 5.52 39.40
N PRO A 279 11.00 5.76 39.76
CA PRO A 279 12.07 4.78 39.55
C PRO A 279 11.82 3.45 40.23
N GLU A 280 11.09 3.43 41.36
CA GLU A 280 10.76 2.24 42.12
C GLU A 280 9.98 1.19 41.32
N LEU A 281 9.19 1.61 40.32
CA LEU A 281 8.44 0.67 39.47
C LEU A 281 9.37 -0.29 38.70
N ALA A 282 10.57 0.16 38.35
CA ALA A 282 11.52 -0.65 37.61
C ALA A 282 12.21 -1.71 38.48
N ASP A 283 12.23 -1.52 39.81
CA ASP A 283 12.85 -2.41 40.79
C ASP A 283 11.85 -3.40 41.39
N GLU A 284 10.54 -3.20 41.16
CA GLU A 284 9.54 -4.16 41.56
C GLU A 284 9.73 -5.51 40.84
N PRO A 285 9.84 -6.67 41.54
CA PRO A 285 10.06 -7.94 40.87
C PRO A 285 9.04 -8.27 39.77
N ARG A 286 7.76 -7.88 39.95
CA ARG A 286 6.68 -8.09 38.99
C ARG A 286 6.78 -7.21 37.72
N PHE A 287 7.69 -6.22 37.68
CA PHE A 287 7.89 -5.32 36.54
C PHE A 287 9.35 -5.28 36.06
N ALA A 288 10.27 -5.92 36.77
CA ALA A 288 11.71 -5.83 36.51
C ALA A 288 12.12 -6.36 35.14
N THR A 289 11.43 -7.38 34.61
CA THR A 289 11.69 -7.91 33.27
C THR A 289 10.49 -7.70 32.34
N ASN A 290 10.75 -7.72 31.02
CA ASN A 290 9.66 -7.59 30.06
C ASN A 290 8.65 -8.74 30.16
N LEU A 291 9.10 -9.96 30.47
CA LEU A 291 8.22 -11.10 30.68
C LEU A 291 7.27 -10.86 31.85
N GLU A 292 7.79 -10.40 32.98
CA GLU A 292 6.97 -10.10 34.16
C GLU A 292 6.04 -8.91 33.92
N ARG A 293 6.49 -7.87 33.22
CA ARG A 293 5.60 -6.76 32.80
C ARG A 293 4.47 -7.25 31.89
N SER A 294 4.75 -8.16 30.96
CA SER A 294 3.74 -8.74 30.09
C SER A 294 2.71 -9.55 30.86
N ARG A 295 3.13 -10.32 31.87
CA ARG A 295 2.24 -11.08 32.75
C ARG A 295 1.37 -10.19 33.64
N ASN A 296 1.95 -9.08 34.11
CA ASN A 296 1.31 -8.15 35.05
C ASN A 296 0.85 -6.86 34.35
N ARG A 297 0.59 -6.89 33.02
CA ARG A 297 0.21 -5.70 32.25
C ARG A 297 -1.05 -5.01 32.74
N ALA A 298 -2.01 -5.80 33.20
CA ALA A 298 -3.29 -5.29 33.72
C ALA A 298 -3.11 -4.42 34.96
N GLU A 299 -2.02 -4.59 35.70
CA GLU A 299 -1.70 -3.81 36.89
C GLU A 299 -0.77 -2.63 36.56
N LEU A 300 0.20 -2.83 35.65
CA LEU A 300 1.20 -1.84 35.29
C LEU A 300 0.65 -0.71 34.39
N LEU A 301 -0.10 -1.07 33.34
CA LEU A 301 -0.55 -0.10 32.33
C LEU A 301 -1.45 1.01 32.91
N PRO A 302 -2.40 0.74 33.83
CA PRO A 302 -3.18 1.80 34.47
C PRO A 302 -2.32 2.78 35.27
N GLN A 303 -1.27 2.31 35.96
CA GLN A 303 -0.35 3.18 36.72
C GLN A 303 0.43 4.11 35.78
N ILE A 304 0.95 3.57 34.67
CA ILE A 304 1.62 4.36 33.62
C ILE A 304 0.64 5.38 33.03
N GLY A 305 -0.56 4.97 32.66
CA GLY A 305 -1.57 5.85 32.07
C GLY A 305 -1.96 7.01 33.00
N ALA A 306 -2.18 6.73 34.28
CA ALA A 306 -2.52 7.74 35.26
C ALA A 306 -1.42 8.82 35.42
N GLU A 307 -0.15 8.44 35.31
CA GLU A 307 0.96 9.38 35.36
C GLU A 307 1.08 10.21 34.08
N LEU A 308 0.97 9.57 32.93
CA LEU A 308 1.07 10.25 31.63
C LEU A 308 -0.03 11.31 31.43
N LEU A 309 -1.23 11.06 31.91
CA LEU A 309 -2.37 12.00 31.86
C LEU A 309 -2.11 13.33 32.59
N ARG A 310 -1.11 13.40 33.48
CA ARG A 310 -0.74 14.62 34.20
C ARG A 310 0.14 15.57 33.40
N HIS A 311 0.66 15.10 32.29
CA HIS A 311 1.65 15.83 31.48
C HIS A 311 1.10 16.14 30.10
N ARG A 312 1.58 17.27 29.55
CA ARG A 312 1.29 17.60 28.15
C ARG A 312 2.10 16.69 27.21
N ARG A 313 1.51 16.32 26.09
CA ARG A 313 2.12 15.46 25.08
C ARG A 313 3.49 15.95 24.62
N ALA A 314 3.63 17.27 24.38
CA ALA A 314 4.91 17.86 23.95
C ALA A 314 6.03 17.64 24.98
N ASP A 315 5.72 17.79 26.28
CA ASP A 315 6.70 17.61 27.37
C ASP A 315 7.11 16.12 27.50
N LEU A 316 6.13 15.21 27.39
CA LEU A 316 6.40 13.77 27.38
C LEU A 316 7.28 13.36 26.20
N LEU A 317 6.98 13.84 25.01
CA LEU A 317 7.78 13.55 23.82
C LEU A 317 9.21 14.09 23.91
N ALA A 318 9.39 15.26 24.51
CA ALA A 318 10.72 15.82 24.76
C ALA A 318 11.54 14.94 25.73
N LYS A 319 10.94 14.51 26.85
CA LYS A 319 11.56 13.60 27.82
C LYS A 319 11.90 12.24 27.19
N LEU A 320 10.94 11.64 26.48
CA LEU A 320 11.12 10.34 25.82
C LEU A 320 12.26 10.39 24.79
N ARG A 321 12.33 11.47 24.02
CA ARG A 321 13.41 11.69 23.05
C ARG A 321 14.77 11.83 23.72
N ALA A 322 14.87 12.59 24.82
CA ALA A 322 16.11 12.75 25.57
C ALA A 322 16.63 11.41 26.11
N GLU A 323 15.74 10.51 26.49
CA GLU A 323 16.06 9.17 26.99
C GLU A 323 16.26 8.11 25.90
N GLY A 324 16.16 8.48 24.61
CA GLY A 324 16.26 7.54 23.49
C GLY A 324 15.15 6.49 23.48
N ILE A 325 13.97 6.83 23.98
CA ILE A 325 12.79 5.96 23.97
C ILE A 325 11.94 6.34 22.76
N PRO A 326 11.68 5.40 21.84
CA PRO A 326 10.85 5.71 20.67
C PRO A 326 9.42 6.07 21.06
N ALA A 327 8.99 7.24 20.62
CA ALA A 327 7.65 7.77 20.87
C ALA A 327 7.22 8.72 19.75
N GLY A 328 5.93 8.92 19.60
CA GLY A 328 5.38 9.80 18.58
C GLY A 328 3.93 10.20 18.83
N GLU A 329 3.47 11.20 18.12
CA GLU A 329 2.07 11.62 18.12
C GLU A 329 1.20 10.68 17.31
N VAL A 330 -0.06 10.54 17.69
CA VAL A 330 -1.10 9.97 16.84
C VAL A 330 -1.71 11.10 16.02
N LEU A 331 -1.36 11.18 14.76
CA LEU A 331 -1.82 12.23 13.85
C LEU A 331 -3.03 11.79 13.03
N GLY A 332 -3.92 12.74 12.74
CA GLY A 332 -4.88 12.55 11.65
C GLY A 332 -4.17 12.51 10.28
N LEU A 333 -4.79 11.85 9.30
CA LEU A 333 -4.18 11.63 7.98
C LEU A 333 -3.76 12.94 7.29
N HIS A 334 -4.61 13.96 7.31
CA HIS A 334 -4.28 15.27 6.73
C HIS A 334 -3.05 15.90 7.42
N ALA A 335 -3.02 15.90 8.75
CA ALA A 335 -1.89 16.43 9.51
C ALA A 335 -0.58 15.66 9.23
N ALA A 336 -0.66 14.34 9.06
CA ALA A 336 0.49 13.53 8.70
C ALA A 336 1.03 13.88 7.31
N LEU A 337 0.16 14.00 6.31
CA LEU A 337 0.53 14.31 4.92
C LEU A 337 1.03 15.76 4.74
N THR A 338 0.54 16.69 5.55
CA THR A 338 0.98 18.10 5.51
C THR A 338 2.08 18.42 6.52
N SER A 339 2.60 17.44 7.24
CA SER A 339 3.68 17.61 8.21
C SER A 339 4.99 18.09 7.54
N GLU A 340 5.85 18.74 8.32
CA GLU A 340 7.20 19.11 7.88
C GLU A 340 7.99 17.87 7.43
N ARG A 341 7.83 16.75 8.13
CA ARG A 341 8.45 15.46 7.76
C ARG A 341 8.01 14.97 6.39
N ALA A 342 6.70 15.02 6.08
CA ALA A 342 6.18 14.60 4.79
C ALA A 342 6.67 15.51 3.66
N ARG A 343 6.72 16.83 3.91
CA ARG A 343 7.28 17.82 2.97
C ARG A 343 8.77 17.61 2.74
N ALA A 344 9.57 17.51 3.82
CA ALA A 344 11.01 17.26 3.73
C ALA A 344 11.34 15.92 3.05
N ALA A 345 10.48 14.92 3.23
CA ALA A 345 10.59 13.65 2.53
C ALA A 345 10.15 13.71 1.07
N GLY A 346 9.46 14.76 0.61
CA GLY A 346 8.92 14.88 -0.74
C GLY A 346 7.89 13.79 -1.06
N MET A 347 7.06 13.42 -0.07
CA MET A 347 6.08 12.33 -0.22
C MET A 347 4.80 12.75 -0.92
N VAL A 348 4.48 14.05 -0.92
CA VAL A 348 3.27 14.58 -1.54
C VAL A 348 3.68 15.44 -2.72
N ILE A 349 3.21 15.09 -3.89
CA ILE A 349 3.41 15.83 -5.14
C ILE A 349 2.07 16.44 -5.54
N GLY A 350 2.02 17.76 -5.62
CA GLY A 350 0.87 18.51 -6.11
C GLY A 350 1.14 19.11 -7.48
N ALA A 351 0.18 19.03 -8.38
CA ALA A 351 0.15 19.81 -9.61
C ALA A 351 -1.00 20.82 -9.51
N ALA A 352 -0.76 22.05 -9.95
CA ALA A 352 -1.87 23.00 -10.20
C ALA A 352 -2.83 22.35 -11.20
N ALA A 353 -4.13 22.47 -10.96
CA ALA A 353 -5.10 22.02 -11.95
C ALA A 353 -4.88 22.83 -13.23
N GLU A 354 -4.76 22.15 -14.36
CA GLU A 354 -4.82 22.83 -15.66
C GLU A 354 -6.19 23.53 -15.76
N ALA A 355 -6.17 24.83 -15.95
CA ALA A 355 -7.38 25.59 -16.20
C ALA A 355 -7.97 25.11 -17.53
N GLY A 356 -8.98 24.23 -17.46
CA GLY A 356 -9.71 23.79 -18.65
C GLY A 356 -10.38 24.98 -19.29
N GLU A 357 -10.23 25.17 -20.60
CA GLU A 357 -11.01 26.07 -21.42
C GLU A 357 -12.50 25.73 -21.24
N GLY A 358 -13.25 26.55 -20.46
CA GLY A 358 -14.66 26.32 -20.19
C GLY A 358 -15.20 26.90 -18.87
N ALA A 359 -14.45 27.73 -18.17
CA ALA A 359 -14.93 28.41 -16.96
C ALA A 359 -15.82 29.63 -17.32
N GLY A 360 -17.04 29.36 -17.69
CA GLY A 360 -18.09 30.37 -17.91
C GLY A 360 -19.37 29.97 -17.23
N THR A 361 -19.44 29.95 -15.89
CA THR A 361 -20.60 30.29 -15.05
C THR A 361 -20.14 30.32 -13.58
N ALA A 362 -20.56 31.42 -12.93
CA ALA A 362 -20.19 31.74 -11.57
C ALA A 362 -20.84 30.80 -10.54
N GLU A 363 -20.12 29.79 -10.14
CA GLU A 363 -20.11 29.19 -8.82
C GLU A 363 -18.76 28.49 -8.74
N GLY A 364 -17.79 29.14 -8.07
CA GLY A 364 -16.37 28.79 -8.05
C GLY A 364 -16.09 27.35 -7.67
N ARG A 365 -15.98 26.45 -8.63
CA ARG A 365 -15.17 25.26 -8.48
C ARG A 365 -13.73 25.72 -8.71
N GLU A 366 -13.01 26.07 -7.64
CA GLU A 366 -11.56 25.98 -7.63
C GLU A 366 -11.21 24.65 -8.25
N ALA A 367 -10.47 24.67 -9.36
CA ALA A 367 -9.97 23.44 -9.97
C ALA A 367 -9.17 22.71 -8.88
N ALA A 368 -9.69 21.58 -8.40
CA ALA A 368 -9.11 20.89 -7.26
C ALA A 368 -7.66 20.52 -7.61
N ALA A 369 -6.70 20.99 -6.82
CA ALA A 369 -5.31 20.64 -7.00
C ALA A 369 -5.16 19.12 -7.01
N ARG A 370 -4.52 18.57 -8.04
CA ARG A 370 -4.27 17.13 -8.13
C ARG A 370 -3.06 16.76 -7.30
N TYR A 371 -3.20 15.78 -6.46
CA TYR A 371 -2.13 15.26 -5.61
C TYR A 371 -1.89 13.79 -5.89
N VAL A 372 -0.62 13.40 -5.85
CA VAL A 372 -0.21 11.99 -5.82
C VAL A 372 0.82 11.79 -4.72
N LEU A 373 0.86 10.58 -4.19
CA LEU A 373 1.93 10.20 -3.27
C LEU A 373 3.13 9.72 -4.09
N ALA A 374 4.33 10.14 -3.70
CA ALA A 374 5.56 9.71 -4.33
C ALA A 374 5.86 8.24 -4.01
N PRO A 375 6.62 7.52 -4.85
CA PRO A 375 7.18 6.23 -4.48
C PRO A 375 7.99 6.31 -3.19
N PRO A 376 7.86 5.34 -2.25
CA PRO A 376 8.49 5.46 -0.93
C PRO A 376 10.00 5.20 -0.93
N TYR A 377 10.57 4.71 -2.04
CA TYR A 377 11.99 4.34 -2.13
C TYR A 377 12.85 5.42 -2.77
N ARG A 378 14.14 5.34 -2.47
CA ARG A 378 15.20 6.15 -3.05
C ARG A 378 16.24 5.21 -3.67
N LEU A 379 16.77 5.59 -4.82
CA LEU A 379 17.89 4.94 -5.47
C LEU A 379 19.07 5.92 -5.40
N ASP A 380 20.22 5.48 -4.96
CA ASP A 380 21.42 6.31 -4.75
C ASP A 380 21.13 7.62 -3.97
N GLY A 381 20.29 7.52 -2.95
CA GLY A 381 19.86 8.65 -2.11
C GLY A 381 18.82 9.57 -2.74
N GLN A 382 18.50 9.41 -4.01
CA GLN A 382 17.51 10.21 -4.73
C GLN A 382 16.15 9.53 -4.76
N ARG A 383 15.08 10.30 -4.56
CA ARG A 383 13.71 9.79 -4.69
C ARG A 383 13.43 9.48 -6.16
N VAL A 384 12.85 8.32 -6.39
CA VAL A 384 12.36 7.96 -7.72
C VAL A 384 11.27 8.96 -8.15
N PRO A 385 11.37 9.57 -9.34
CA PRO A 385 10.46 10.63 -9.76
C PRO A 385 9.08 10.09 -10.15
N VAL A 386 8.04 10.91 -9.93
CA VAL A 386 6.77 10.75 -10.63
C VAL A 386 6.90 11.45 -11.98
N ARG A 387 7.00 10.65 -13.04
CA ARG A 387 7.21 11.13 -14.42
C ARG A 387 5.93 11.65 -15.04
N ASN A 388 4.83 10.95 -14.78
CA ASN A 388 3.51 11.30 -15.29
C ASN A 388 2.47 11.24 -14.18
N LEU A 389 1.59 12.24 -14.12
CA LEU A 389 0.38 12.18 -13.32
C LEU A 389 -0.56 11.10 -13.88
N PRO A 390 -1.51 10.59 -13.07
CA PRO A 390 -2.50 9.63 -13.55
C PRO A 390 -3.21 10.14 -14.81
N PRO A 391 -3.34 9.31 -15.85
CA PRO A 391 -3.84 9.77 -17.14
C PRO A 391 -5.35 10.07 -17.09
N PRO A 392 -5.85 11.03 -17.89
CA PRO A 392 -7.27 11.11 -18.16
C PRO A 392 -7.72 9.86 -18.94
N LEU A 393 -9.04 9.62 -19.01
CA LEU A 393 -9.58 8.56 -19.85
C LEU A 393 -9.32 8.91 -21.32
N ALA A 394 -8.59 8.03 -22.02
CA ALA A 394 -8.38 8.19 -23.45
C ALA A 394 -9.67 7.82 -24.22
N LYS A 395 -10.02 8.66 -25.17
CA LYS A 395 -11.15 8.41 -26.09
C LYS A 395 -10.75 7.46 -27.21
#